data_1aef37cec992d005c0fdfc88e6412e9a
#
_entry.id   1aef37cec992d005c0fdfc88e6412e9a
#
_cell.length_a   1.000
_cell.length_b   1.000
_cell.length_c   1.000
_cell.angle_alpha   90.00
_cell.angle_beta   90.00
_cell.angle_gamma   90.00
#
_symmetry.space_group_name_H-M   'P 1'
#
loop_
_entity.id
_entity.type
_entity.pdbx_description
1 polymer ?
#
loop_
_entity_poly.entity_id
_entity_poly.type
_entity_poly.pdbx_seq_one_letter_code
_entity_poly.pdbx_strand_id
1 'polypeptide(L)'
;PHSGFFNSINDQKIIYECLEMVDAAPLINRNYITLSGGEQQRIQIARALAQIWTHLKEKKPSYLLLDEPLANLDVAHQHEIMCLLKYLCKNNVGILTIIHDLNLAAQYADIVYVLKNGKTIAKGSPFDVFTEDIISNAFDHPMSVVPHPKIQCPLIIASGG
;
A
#
# COMPACT_ATOMS: atom_id res chain seq x y z
N PRO A 1 31.79 4.81 1.36
CA PRO A 1 31.87 4.34 0.01
C PRO A 1 31.73 2.82 0.01
N HIS A 2 30.50 2.31 -0.04
CA HIS A 2 30.27 0.89 -0.24
C HIS A 2 29.70 0.72 -1.65
N SER A 3 30.59 0.56 -2.61
CA SER A 3 30.30 0.00 -3.92
C SER A 3 30.13 -1.52 -3.76
N GLY A 4 29.02 -1.93 -3.17
CA GLY A 4 28.55 -3.31 -3.17
C GLY A 4 27.80 -3.55 -4.47
N PHE A 5 28.48 -3.94 -5.54
CA PHE A 5 27.85 -4.47 -6.74
C PHE A 5 27.05 -5.70 -6.36
N PHE A 6 25.76 -5.75 -6.76
CA PHE A 6 24.91 -6.92 -6.77
C PHE A 6 25.56 -8.03 -7.59
N ASN A 7 26.28 -8.94 -6.97
CA ASN A 7 27.12 -9.90 -7.68
C ASN A 7 26.91 -11.35 -7.25
N SER A 8 25.79 -11.67 -6.60
CA SER A 8 25.45 -13.07 -6.40
C SER A 8 24.27 -13.46 -7.30
N ILE A 9 24.31 -14.68 -7.83
CA ILE A 9 23.18 -15.32 -8.53
C ILE A 9 21.92 -15.27 -7.64
N ASN A 10 22.12 -15.31 -6.33
CA ASN A 10 21.05 -15.22 -5.34
C ASN A 10 20.37 -13.84 -5.33
N ASP A 11 21.13 -12.74 -5.47
CA ASP A 11 20.57 -11.40 -5.47
C ASP A 11 19.71 -11.14 -6.72
N GLN A 12 20.14 -11.64 -7.87
CA GLN A 12 19.37 -11.56 -9.11
C GLN A 12 18.04 -12.31 -8.99
N LYS A 13 18.06 -13.49 -8.36
CA LYS A 13 16.85 -14.26 -8.10
C LYS A 13 15.90 -13.51 -7.18
N ILE A 14 16.39 -12.91 -6.09
CA ILE A 14 15.59 -12.10 -5.16
C ILE A 14 14.94 -10.92 -5.88
N ILE A 15 15.71 -10.19 -6.70
CA ILE A 15 15.20 -9.07 -7.47
C ILE A 15 14.06 -9.52 -8.40
N TYR A 16 14.27 -10.61 -9.13
CA TYR A 16 13.28 -11.14 -10.06
C TYR A 16 11.99 -11.54 -9.33
N GLU A 17 12.10 -12.31 -8.22
CA GLU A 17 10.95 -12.72 -7.43
C GLU A 17 10.18 -11.51 -6.85
N CYS A 18 10.88 -10.46 -6.39
CA CYS A 18 10.23 -9.24 -5.92
C CYS A 18 9.51 -8.48 -7.05
N LEU A 19 10.09 -8.44 -8.25
CA LEU A 19 9.45 -7.82 -9.41
C LEU A 19 8.23 -8.60 -9.88
N GLU A 20 8.26 -9.95 -9.83
CA GLU A 20 7.08 -10.78 -10.12
C GLU A 20 5.92 -10.48 -9.16
N MET A 21 6.19 -10.28 -7.88
CA MET A 21 5.15 -9.99 -6.88
C MET A 21 4.36 -8.72 -7.17
N VAL A 22 4.89 -7.80 -7.95
CA VAL A 22 4.27 -6.51 -8.29
C VAL A 22 4.00 -6.36 -9.78
N ASP A 23 4.00 -7.46 -10.55
CA ASP A 23 3.82 -7.48 -11.99
C ASP A 23 4.78 -6.54 -12.74
N ALA A 24 6.04 -6.48 -12.31
CA ALA A 24 7.08 -5.65 -12.91
C ALA A 24 8.26 -6.45 -13.50
N ALA A 25 8.21 -7.78 -13.49
CA ALA A 25 9.28 -8.62 -14.04
C ALA A 25 9.62 -8.31 -15.52
N PRO A 26 8.66 -8.00 -16.42
CA PRO A 26 8.98 -7.62 -17.80
C PRO A 26 9.81 -6.34 -17.92
N LEU A 27 9.89 -5.54 -16.86
CA LEU A 27 10.58 -4.25 -16.85
C LEU A 27 12.06 -4.36 -16.48
N ILE A 28 12.57 -5.53 -16.09
CA ILE A 28 13.89 -5.74 -15.51
C ILE A 28 15.04 -5.18 -16.36
N ASN A 29 14.91 -5.22 -17.70
CA ASN A 29 15.92 -4.71 -18.63
C ASN A 29 15.61 -3.30 -19.16
N ARG A 30 14.56 -2.63 -18.66
CA ARG A 30 14.18 -1.30 -19.10
C ARG A 30 14.90 -0.22 -18.28
N ASN A 31 15.18 0.89 -18.92
CA ASN A 31 15.74 2.04 -18.19
C ASN A 31 14.64 2.67 -17.32
N TYR A 32 14.89 2.79 -16.01
CA TYR A 32 13.95 3.31 -15.03
C TYR A 32 13.35 4.67 -15.40
N ILE A 33 14.16 5.59 -15.94
CA ILE A 33 13.71 6.94 -16.33
C ILE A 33 12.75 6.94 -17.53
N THR A 34 12.67 5.86 -18.30
CA THR A 34 11.77 5.73 -19.44
C THR A 34 10.45 5.04 -19.08
N LEU A 35 10.30 4.63 -17.82
CA LEU A 35 9.10 3.96 -17.33
C LEU A 35 7.99 4.96 -17.03
N SER A 36 6.74 4.54 -17.19
CA SER A 36 5.59 5.29 -16.71
C SER A 36 5.60 5.45 -15.19
N GLY A 37 4.84 6.42 -14.65
CA GLY A 37 4.76 6.63 -13.21
C GLY A 37 4.29 5.37 -12.45
N GLY A 38 3.31 4.64 -12.97
CA GLY A 38 2.85 3.38 -12.38
C GLY A 38 3.89 2.27 -12.43
N GLU A 39 4.62 2.12 -13.55
CA GLU A 39 5.73 1.17 -13.65
C GLU A 39 6.84 1.50 -12.65
N GLN A 40 7.19 2.78 -12.51
CA GLN A 40 8.17 3.23 -11.51
C GLN A 40 7.70 2.93 -10.09
N GLN A 41 6.42 3.15 -9.79
CA GLN A 41 5.84 2.90 -8.48
C GLN A 41 5.91 1.41 -8.11
N ARG A 42 5.56 0.51 -9.04
CA ARG A 42 5.68 -0.94 -8.81
C ARG A 42 7.12 -1.36 -8.54
N ILE A 43 8.10 -0.79 -9.26
CA ILE A 43 9.52 -1.04 -8.99
C ILE A 43 9.94 -0.53 -7.60
N GLN A 44 9.43 0.62 -7.13
CA GLN A 44 9.73 1.10 -5.78
C GLN A 44 9.20 0.13 -4.72
N ILE A 45 8.00 -0.42 -4.92
CA ILE A 45 7.45 -1.45 -4.01
C ILE A 45 8.33 -2.71 -4.05
N ALA A 46 8.72 -3.19 -5.23
CA ALA A 46 9.63 -4.34 -5.36
C ALA A 46 10.97 -4.11 -4.61
N ARG A 47 11.51 -2.89 -4.67
CA ARG A 47 12.73 -2.52 -3.91
C ARG A 47 12.51 -2.57 -2.40
N ALA A 48 11.36 -2.12 -1.91
CA ALA A 48 11.02 -2.23 -0.50
C ALA A 48 10.89 -3.69 -0.05
N LEU A 49 10.26 -4.53 -0.88
CA LEU A 49 10.14 -5.98 -0.64
C LEU A 49 11.51 -6.67 -0.60
N ALA A 50 12.42 -6.31 -1.49
CA ALA A 50 13.77 -6.88 -1.52
C ALA A 50 14.54 -6.65 -0.21
N GLN A 51 14.30 -5.54 0.48
CA GLN A 51 14.95 -5.23 1.76
C GLN A 51 14.54 -6.19 2.88
N ILE A 52 13.31 -6.70 2.85
CA ILE A 52 12.80 -7.64 3.87
C ILE A 52 12.79 -9.09 3.38
N TRP A 53 13.27 -9.36 2.17
CA TRP A 53 13.11 -10.64 1.48
C TRP A 53 13.59 -11.84 2.30
N THR A 54 14.79 -11.76 2.89
CA THR A 54 15.35 -12.84 3.70
C THR A 54 14.44 -13.14 4.90
N HIS A 55 13.99 -12.12 5.61
CA HIS A 55 13.08 -12.29 6.74
C HIS A 55 11.73 -12.87 6.30
N LEU A 56 11.22 -12.43 5.17
CA LEU A 56 9.96 -12.95 4.61
C LEU A 56 10.06 -14.45 4.30
N LYS A 57 11.16 -14.92 3.68
CA LYS A 57 11.41 -16.34 3.42
C LYS A 57 11.59 -17.15 4.70
N GLU A 58 12.23 -16.60 5.69
CA GLU A 58 12.44 -17.22 7.00
C GLU A 58 11.24 -17.09 7.94
N LYS A 59 10.13 -16.43 7.50
CA LYS A 59 8.92 -16.11 8.29
C LYS A 59 9.23 -15.33 9.57
N LYS A 60 10.29 -14.54 9.55
CA LYS A 60 10.67 -13.65 10.66
C LYS A 60 9.83 -12.36 10.61
N PRO A 61 9.49 -11.78 11.78
CA PRO A 61 8.82 -10.49 11.83
C PRO A 61 9.59 -9.41 11.07
N SER A 62 8.89 -8.65 10.27
CA SER A 62 9.44 -7.54 9.48
C SER A 62 8.45 -6.40 9.43
N TYR A 63 8.93 -5.21 9.05
CA TYR A 63 8.09 -4.02 8.96
C TYR A 63 8.33 -3.31 7.62
N LEU A 64 7.25 -2.85 7.01
CA LEU A 64 7.26 -2.01 5.82
C LEU A 64 6.59 -0.67 6.13
N LEU A 65 7.27 0.41 5.78
CA LEU A 65 6.70 1.76 5.78
C LEU A 65 6.60 2.22 4.33
N LEU A 66 5.37 2.49 3.90
CA LEU A 66 5.07 2.85 2.52
C LEU A 66 4.35 4.19 2.49
N ASP A 67 4.93 5.15 1.78
CA ASP A 67 4.35 6.46 1.57
C ASP A 67 3.70 6.51 0.19
N GLU A 68 2.37 6.63 0.15
CA GLU A 68 1.54 6.67 -1.06
C GLU A 68 1.88 5.57 -2.10
N PRO A 69 1.93 4.28 -1.72
CA PRO A 69 2.37 3.22 -2.64
C PRO A 69 1.43 2.99 -3.83
N LEU A 70 0.24 3.58 -3.80
CA LEU A 70 -0.78 3.42 -4.84
C LEU A 70 -0.80 4.59 -5.85
N ALA A 71 0.07 5.60 -5.67
CA ALA A 71 0.14 6.75 -6.57
C ALA A 71 0.45 6.31 -8.01
N ASN A 72 -0.21 6.95 -8.98
CA ASN A 72 -0.04 6.69 -10.42
C ASN A 72 -0.37 5.25 -10.89
N LEU A 73 -0.97 4.42 -10.04
CA LEU A 73 -1.47 3.11 -10.42
C LEU A 73 -2.94 3.21 -10.87
N ASP A 74 -3.30 2.44 -11.88
CA ASP A 74 -4.70 2.22 -12.21
C ASP A 74 -5.40 1.35 -11.15
N VAL A 75 -6.73 1.30 -11.21
CA VAL A 75 -7.57 0.63 -10.22
C VAL A 75 -7.19 -0.85 -10.04
N ALA A 76 -6.89 -1.57 -11.15
CA ALA A 76 -6.54 -2.98 -11.08
C ALA A 76 -5.24 -3.18 -10.29
N HIS A 77 -4.19 -2.46 -10.64
CA HIS A 77 -2.91 -2.53 -9.94
C HIS A 77 -2.99 -2.04 -8.49
N GLN A 78 -3.82 -1.03 -8.18
CA GLN A 78 -4.05 -0.61 -6.79
C GLN A 78 -4.58 -1.77 -5.96
N HIS A 79 -5.60 -2.48 -6.44
CA HIS A 79 -6.16 -3.64 -5.74
C HIS A 79 -5.16 -4.81 -5.64
N GLU A 80 -4.39 -5.08 -6.67
CA GLU A 80 -3.34 -6.11 -6.65
C GLU A 80 -2.29 -5.82 -5.57
N ILE A 81 -1.80 -4.59 -5.50
CA ILE A 81 -0.87 -4.17 -4.45
C ILE A 81 -1.50 -4.29 -3.06
N MET A 82 -2.75 -3.85 -2.87
CA MET A 82 -3.42 -3.99 -1.57
C MET A 82 -3.62 -5.46 -1.16
N CYS A 83 -3.95 -6.34 -2.11
CA CYS A 83 -4.01 -7.80 -1.87
C CYS A 83 -2.64 -8.35 -1.47
N LEU A 84 -1.57 -7.93 -2.16
CA LEU A 84 -0.20 -8.30 -1.81
C LEU A 84 0.16 -7.84 -0.39
N LEU A 85 -0.11 -6.59 -0.03
CA LEU A 85 0.14 -6.07 1.32
C LEU A 85 -0.63 -6.89 2.38
N LYS A 86 -1.89 -7.21 2.12
CA LYS A 86 -2.70 -8.07 3.01
C LYS A 86 -2.11 -9.48 3.15
N TYR A 87 -1.62 -10.06 2.05
CA TYR A 87 -0.91 -11.34 2.08
C TYR A 87 0.37 -11.27 2.95
N LEU A 88 1.15 -10.20 2.82
CA LEU A 88 2.37 -9.99 3.62
C LEU A 88 2.04 -9.87 5.11
N CYS A 89 0.96 -9.16 5.49
CA CYS A 89 0.51 -9.06 6.88
C CYS A 89 0.23 -10.45 7.48
N LYS A 90 -0.37 -11.36 6.72
CA LYS A 90 -0.60 -12.76 7.15
C LYS A 90 0.70 -13.57 7.28
N ASN A 91 1.81 -13.08 6.74
CA ASN A 91 3.12 -13.69 6.78
C ASN A 91 4.11 -12.92 7.68
N ASN A 92 3.63 -12.40 8.81
CA ASN A 92 4.39 -11.72 9.85
C ASN A 92 5.06 -10.40 9.42
N VAL A 93 4.49 -9.70 8.44
CA VAL A 93 4.94 -8.34 8.07
C VAL A 93 3.98 -7.31 8.64
N GLY A 94 4.45 -6.45 9.53
CA GLY A 94 3.72 -5.26 9.95
C GLY A 94 3.82 -4.17 8.88
N ILE A 95 2.70 -3.60 8.44
CA ILE A 95 2.71 -2.59 7.38
C ILE A 95 2.07 -1.30 7.89
N LEU A 96 2.79 -0.20 7.76
CA LEU A 96 2.26 1.15 7.90
C LEU A 96 2.28 1.83 6.53
N THR A 97 1.12 2.27 6.06
CA THR A 97 1.01 2.91 4.75
C THR A 97 0.15 4.17 4.80
N ILE A 98 0.54 5.19 4.02
CA ILE A 98 -0.28 6.37 3.78
C ILE A 98 -1.10 6.12 2.52
N ILE A 99 -2.41 6.29 2.61
CA ILE A 99 -3.36 6.08 1.51
C ILE A 99 -4.33 7.25 1.49
N HIS A 100 -4.58 7.82 0.31
CA HIS A 100 -5.56 8.90 0.12
C HIS A 100 -6.96 8.39 -0.23
N ASP A 101 -7.06 7.22 -0.83
CA ASP A 101 -8.35 6.60 -1.14
C ASP A 101 -8.95 5.96 0.12
N LEU A 102 -10.01 6.59 0.63
CA LEU A 102 -10.72 6.16 1.84
C LEU A 102 -11.40 4.80 1.65
N ASN A 103 -11.87 4.48 0.45
CA ASN A 103 -12.53 3.22 0.15
C ASN A 103 -11.53 2.06 0.08
N LEU A 104 -10.34 2.29 -0.45
CA LEU A 104 -9.26 1.30 -0.36
C LEU A 104 -8.81 1.11 1.09
N ALA A 105 -8.67 2.19 1.86
CA ALA A 105 -8.36 2.08 3.29
C ALA A 105 -9.46 1.31 4.05
N ALA A 106 -10.74 1.59 3.78
CA ALA A 106 -11.87 0.90 4.39
C ALA A 106 -11.88 -0.61 4.09
N GLN A 107 -11.50 -0.98 2.88
CA GLN A 107 -11.53 -2.36 2.41
C GLN A 107 -10.35 -3.19 2.92
N TYR A 108 -9.17 -2.60 3.07
CA TYR A 108 -7.95 -3.36 3.27
C TYR A 108 -7.27 -3.14 4.63
N ALA A 109 -7.48 -2.01 5.30
CA ALA A 109 -6.81 -1.74 6.56
C ALA A 109 -7.40 -2.56 7.72
N ASP A 110 -6.54 -2.97 8.65
CA ASP A 110 -6.96 -3.53 9.94
C ASP A 110 -7.19 -2.42 10.97
N ILE A 111 -6.33 -1.39 10.92
CA ILE A 111 -6.40 -0.21 11.79
C ILE A 111 -6.17 1.04 10.91
N VAL A 112 -6.98 2.04 11.12
CA VAL A 112 -6.89 3.35 10.45
C VAL A 112 -6.54 4.42 11.46
N TYR A 113 -5.66 5.32 11.08
CA TYR A 113 -5.39 6.58 11.77
C TYR A 113 -5.81 7.73 10.86
N VAL A 114 -6.72 8.57 11.30
CA VAL A 114 -7.08 9.81 10.59
C VAL A 114 -6.31 10.96 11.17
N LEU A 115 -5.62 11.68 10.30
CA LEU A 115 -4.76 12.81 10.67
C LEU A 115 -5.38 14.12 10.14
N LYS A 116 -5.41 15.15 10.99
CA LYS A 116 -5.77 16.52 10.60
C LYS A 116 -4.82 17.49 11.30
N ASN A 117 -4.23 18.42 10.54
CA ASN A 117 -3.32 19.45 11.08
C ASN A 117 -2.19 18.85 11.96
N GLY A 118 -1.58 17.74 11.53
CA GLY A 118 -0.49 17.07 12.25
C GLY A 118 -0.91 16.31 13.50
N LYS A 119 -2.22 16.16 13.78
CA LYS A 119 -2.74 15.44 14.96
C LYS A 119 -3.62 14.28 14.52
N THR A 120 -3.55 13.18 15.26
CA THR A 120 -4.49 12.08 15.13
C THR A 120 -5.84 12.50 15.73
N ILE A 121 -6.88 12.54 14.89
CA ILE A 121 -8.25 12.86 15.34
C ILE A 121 -9.12 11.63 15.56
N ALA A 122 -8.79 10.49 14.91
CA ALA A 122 -9.43 9.21 15.13
C ALA A 122 -8.46 8.06 14.88
N LYS A 123 -8.68 6.94 15.60
CA LYS A 123 -7.94 5.69 15.46
C LYS A 123 -8.86 4.51 15.78
N GLY A 124 -8.86 3.47 14.96
CA GLY A 124 -9.65 2.25 15.21
C GLY A 124 -9.76 1.39 13.98
N SER A 125 -10.71 0.45 14.00
CA SER A 125 -11.07 -0.28 12.78
C SER A 125 -11.70 0.66 11.74
N PRO A 126 -11.77 0.26 10.46
CA PRO A 126 -12.46 1.05 9.46
C PRO A 126 -13.90 1.44 9.85
N PHE A 127 -14.63 0.54 10.53
CA PHE A 127 -15.99 0.81 10.99
C PHE A 127 -16.07 1.85 12.10
N ASP A 128 -15.06 1.88 12.99
CA ASP A 128 -15.03 2.84 14.10
C ASP A 128 -14.65 4.24 13.63
N VAL A 129 -13.83 4.32 12.59
CA VAL A 129 -13.18 5.57 12.16
C VAL A 129 -13.92 6.23 11.00
N PHE A 130 -14.39 5.44 10.03
CA PHE A 130 -15.10 5.98 8.88
C PHE A 130 -16.58 6.20 9.20
N THR A 131 -16.83 7.24 10.01
CA THR A 131 -18.18 7.79 10.27
C THR A 131 -18.30 9.14 9.56
N GLU A 132 -19.53 9.54 9.23
CA GLU A 132 -19.81 10.82 8.53
C GLU A 132 -19.21 12.01 9.26
N ASP A 133 -19.33 12.05 10.60
CA ASP A 133 -18.81 13.15 11.43
C ASP A 133 -17.27 13.21 11.39
N ILE A 134 -16.60 12.08 11.57
CA ILE A 134 -15.12 12.03 11.62
C ILE A 134 -14.53 12.41 10.27
N ILE A 135 -15.01 11.82 9.17
CA ILE A 135 -14.40 12.06 7.85
C ILE A 135 -14.83 13.42 7.28
N SER A 136 -16.06 13.87 7.49
CA SER A 136 -16.45 15.22 7.08
C SER A 136 -15.63 16.28 7.81
N ASN A 137 -15.37 16.09 9.11
CA ASN A 137 -14.47 16.96 9.85
C ASN A 137 -13.03 16.84 9.33
N ALA A 138 -12.53 15.64 9.04
CA ALA A 138 -11.14 15.43 8.60
C ALA A 138 -10.83 16.17 7.30
N PHE A 139 -11.75 16.12 6.35
CA PHE A 139 -11.56 16.62 4.99
C PHE A 139 -12.19 17.98 4.72
N ASP A 140 -12.83 18.60 5.73
CA ASP A 140 -13.58 19.87 5.61
C ASP A 140 -14.61 19.84 4.46
N HIS A 141 -15.22 18.66 4.24
CA HIS A 141 -16.17 18.41 3.17
C HIS A 141 -17.26 17.44 3.62
N PRO A 142 -18.55 17.68 3.29
CA PRO A 142 -19.61 16.74 3.62
C PRO A 142 -19.37 15.38 2.98
N MET A 143 -19.39 14.34 3.79
CA MET A 143 -19.20 12.95 3.39
C MET A 143 -20.36 12.12 3.92
N SER A 144 -20.86 11.18 3.12
CA SER A 144 -21.80 10.16 3.55
C SER A 144 -21.13 8.80 3.66
N VAL A 145 -21.54 7.99 4.62
CA VAL A 145 -21.02 6.64 4.84
C VAL A 145 -22.16 5.65 4.84
N VAL A 146 -22.07 4.68 3.93
CA VAL A 146 -23.08 3.62 3.79
C VAL A 146 -22.39 2.24 3.85
N PRO A 147 -23.12 1.17 4.17
CA PRO A 147 -22.58 -0.18 4.04
C PRO A 147 -22.23 -0.48 2.57
N HIS A 148 -21.06 -1.06 2.33
CA HIS A 148 -20.69 -1.46 0.97
C HIS A 148 -21.59 -2.63 0.49
N PRO A 149 -22.15 -2.58 -0.74
CA PRO A 149 -23.20 -3.52 -1.18
C PRO A 149 -22.73 -4.97 -1.39
N LYS A 150 -21.43 -5.22 -1.50
CA LYS A 150 -20.87 -6.55 -1.82
C LYS A 150 -19.89 -7.10 -0.78
N ILE A 151 -19.26 -6.25 0.01
CA ILE A 151 -18.23 -6.64 0.97
C ILE A 151 -18.50 -5.98 2.32
N GLN A 152 -18.01 -6.57 3.38
CA GLN A 152 -18.24 -6.07 4.74
C GLN A 152 -17.22 -4.97 5.08
N CYS A 153 -17.47 -3.76 4.59
CA CYS A 153 -16.72 -2.55 4.94
C CYS A 153 -17.62 -1.31 4.74
N PRO A 154 -17.27 -0.15 5.32
CA PRO A 154 -17.92 1.11 4.99
C PRO A 154 -17.56 1.55 3.57
N LEU A 155 -18.52 2.19 2.89
CA LEU A 155 -18.35 2.87 1.61
C LEU A 155 -18.50 4.37 1.83
N ILE A 156 -17.47 5.13 1.51
CA ILE A 156 -17.39 6.57 1.70
C ILE A 156 -17.74 7.24 0.38
N ILE A 157 -18.69 8.17 0.44
CA ILE A 157 -19.20 8.90 -0.72
C ILE A 157 -19.05 10.40 -0.44
N ALA A 158 -18.28 11.10 -1.28
CA ALA A 158 -18.24 12.54 -1.22
C ALA A 158 -19.61 13.10 -1.68
N SER A 159 -20.25 13.91 -0.85
CA SER A 159 -21.49 14.58 -1.20
C SER A 159 -21.17 15.73 -2.13
N GLY A 160 -21.65 15.68 -3.36
CA GLY A 160 -21.57 16.83 -4.27
C GLY A 160 -22.36 18.01 -3.67
N GLY A 161 -21.76 19.21 -3.73
CA GLY A 161 -22.45 20.46 -3.37
C GLY A 161 -23.51 20.85 -4.40
#